data_80a365e75e903c6de8b5c4a5ce817cde
#
_entry.id   80a365e75e903c6de8b5c4a5ce817cde
#
_cell.length_a   1.000
_cell.length_b   1.000
_cell.length_c   1.000
_cell.angle_alpha   90.00
_cell.angle_beta   90.00
_cell.angle_gamma   90.00
#
_symmetry.space_group_name_H-M   'P 1'
#
loop_
_entity.id
_entity.type
_entity.pdbx_description
1 polymer ?
#
loop_
_entity_poly.entity_id
_entity_poly.type
_entity_poly.pdbx_seq_one_letter_code
_entity_poly.pdbx_strand_id
1 'polypeptide(L)'
;MMAISMGFLSMESEQSEIVPKPLPQVVPSSVCFQCDVCCRFPEADSFLRPYFTEQEIQAAVAHGLPVGSFPDRSGSQIDLVENPLGEGYLCPAFDAVSGRCGIYEVRPLDCRLYPLALMWNAAHEEVVLGWDTKCPFMHEAVPAEIISHADRVADQLMTGTMTEMIVANPRLIGRFQDDVVIVKPLPHLTARLSRVRIDPRLHALTAEDAPRFTRALERAEVLGPDALAAYAFPYHAIWTQLLPHWWMESGETFFLFARSLDGWFMPLPPLGPRPIDETVREAFAWMRRWNGPSPVSRIENVMEPQRRVLERRGFSCRRKDGDYLYRAGSLAALTGDRYKAQRALCNRAEREQVLVTEPYCARHQAGCLALYERWAVQKQAGALDAMGVFLLEDAKVAHSRVLAEHEQIGLAGTVVIAQERVMAYTFGYWLTPQTWCVLLEVADRSMPGLAQWLFRETSRSAVGGGAMSINAMDDAGLPHLREAKRAYRPQAVLDSWIIMDCER
;
A
#
# COMPACT_ATOMS: atom_id res chain seq x y z
N MET A 1 -45.36 -62.92 33.65
CA MET A 1 -44.27 -62.03 33.91
C MET A 1 -43.40 -62.02 32.65
N MET A 2 -43.60 -61.00 31.78
CA MET A 2 -42.91 -60.84 30.49
C MET A 2 -41.66 -59.97 30.71
N ALA A 3 -40.50 -60.51 30.35
CA ALA A 3 -39.25 -59.72 30.29
C ALA A 3 -39.11 -59.08 28.89
N ILE A 4 -39.04 -57.76 28.86
CA ILE A 4 -38.82 -56.98 27.64
C ILE A 4 -37.32 -56.84 27.49
N SER A 5 -36.79 -57.41 26.41
CA SER A 5 -35.41 -57.21 25.96
C SER A 5 -35.31 -55.88 25.22
N MET A 6 -34.51 -54.93 25.73
CA MET A 6 -34.13 -53.71 25.04
C MET A 6 -32.91 -53.99 24.17
N GLY A 7 -33.10 -53.97 22.85
CA GLY A 7 -31.99 -53.93 21.87
C GLY A 7 -31.34 -52.55 21.80
N PHE A 8 -30.03 -52.49 22.06
CA PHE A 8 -29.19 -51.34 21.74
C PHE A 8 -28.92 -51.32 20.23
N LEU A 9 -29.51 -50.34 19.55
CA LEU A 9 -29.08 -49.95 18.20
C LEU A 9 -27.86 -49.09 18.34
N SER A 10 -26.70 -49.60 17.93
CA SER A 10 -25.50 -48.84 17.68
C SER A 10 -25.72 -47.94 16.46
N MET A 11 -25.84 -46.63 16.68
CA MET A 11 -25.72 -45.65 15.61
C MET A 11 -24.23 -45.52 15.28
N GLU A 12 -23.79 -46.21 14.25
CA GLU A 12 -22.55 -45.87 13.55
C GLU A 12 -22.76 -44.55 12.86
N SER A 13 -22.06 -43.50 13.33
CA SER A 13 -21.98 -42.22 12.66
C SER A 13 -21.15 -42.37 11.38
N GLU A 14 -21.81 -42.46 10.24
CA GLU A 14 -21.18 -42.27 8.95
C GLU A 14 -20.62 -40.83 8.91
N GLN A 15 -19.36 -40.64 9.30
CA GLN A 15 -18.57 -39.53 8.88
C GLN A 15 -18.23 -39.75 7.41
N SER A 16 -19.11 -39.29 6.52
CA SER A 16 -18.75 -39.14 5.12
C SER A 16 -17.66 -38.05 5.03
N GLU A 17 -16.42 -38.45 4.82
CA GLU A 17 -15.36 -37.57 4.35
C GLU A 17 -15.87 -36.90 3.06
N ILE A 18 -16.29 -35.65 3.14
CA ILE A 18 -16.66 -34.85 1.99
C ILE A 18 -15.34 -34.48 1.30
N VAL A 19 -14.89 -35.32 0.38
CA VAL A 19 -13.78 -35.00 -0.51
C VAL A 19 -14.20 -33.79 -1.34
N PRO A 20 -13.48 -32.66 -1.27
CA PRO A 20 -13.81 -31.49 -2.05
C PRO A 20 -13.86 -31.83 -3.55
N LYS A 21 -14.92 -31.41 -4.25
CA LYS A 21 -14.97 -31.57 -5.70
C LYS A 21 -13.71 -30.94 -6.32
N PRO A 22 -13.05 -31.63 -7.26
CA PRO A 22 -11.88 -31.04 -7.94
C PRO A 22 -12.28 -29.74 -8.63
N LEU A 23 -11.44 -28.71 -8.50
CA LEU A 23 -11.64 -27.46 -9.20
C LEU A 23 -11.63 -27.70 -10.73
N PRO A 24 -12.53 -27.08 -11.48
CA PRO A 24 -12.50 -27.17 -12.92
C PRO A 24 -11.19 -26.54 -13.43
N GLN A 25 -10.59 -27.12 -14.45
CA GLN A 25 -9.38 -26.62 -15.08
C GLN A 25 -9.73 -25.98 -16.42
N VAL A 26 -9.28 -24.75 -16.68
CA VAL A 26 -9.51 -24.05 -17.97
C VAL A 26 -8.41 -24.36 -18.97
N VAL A 27 -7.17 -24.45 -18.53
CA VAL A 27 -6.04 -24.78 -19.40
C VAL A 27 -5.90 -26.29 -19.53
N PRO A 28 -5.97 -26.85 -20.75
CA PRO A 28 -5.76 -28.29 -20.94
C PRO A 28 -4.37 -28.73 -20.44
N SER A 29 -4.28 -29.88 -19.79
CA SER A 29 -3.01 -30.41 -19.29
C SER A 29 -1.93 -30.54 -20.38
N SER A 30 -2.35 -30.84 -21.63
CA SER A 30 -1.42 -30.90 -22.77
C SER A 30 -0.76 -29.57 -23.10
N VAL A 31 -1.41 -28.45 -22.80
CA VAL A 31 -0.84 -27.09 -22.95
C VAL A 31 0.09 -26.79 -21.77
N CYS A 32 -0.36 -27.06 -20.54
CA CYS A 32 0.47 -26.89 -19.36
C CYS A 32 1.78 -27.67 -19.42
N PHE A 33 1.78 -28.91 -19.98
CA PHE A 33 2.98 -29.74 -20.10
C PHE A 33 3.99 -29.25 -21.15
N GLN A 34 3.66 -28.20 -21.89
CA GLN A 34 4.54 -27.57 -22.88
C GLN A 34 4.92 -26.12 -22.47
N CYS A 35 4.58 -25.74 -21.26
CA CYS A 35 4.75 -24.41 -20.75
C CYS A 35 5.37 -24.46 -19.35
N ASP A 36 6.24 -23.50 -19.04
CA ASP A 36 6.94 -23.40 -17.75
C ASP A 36 6.75 -22.03 -17.07
N VAL A 37 5.92 -21.15 -17.61
CA VAL A 37 5.76 -19.77 -17.15
C VAL A 37 5.44 -19.68 -15.65
N CYS A 38 4.49 -20.46 -15.17
CA CYS A 38 4.11 -20.46 -13.75
C CYS A 38 5.06 -21.23 -12.83
N CYS A 39 6.09 -21.88 -13.37
CA CYS A 39 7.10 -22.63 -12.62
C CYS A 39 8.48 -21.95 -12.61
N ARG A 40 8.64 -20.82 -13.31
CA ARG A 40 9.85 -20.01 -13.38
C ARG A 40 9.71 -18.70 -12.65
N PHE A 41 10.76 -18.29 -11.97
CA PHE A 41 10.77 -17.09 -11.15
C PHE A 41 12.09 -16.31 -11.39
N PRO A 42 12.04 -14.98 -11.48
CA PRO A 42 13.25 -14.17 -11.64
C PRO A 42 14.11 -14.11 -10.37
N GLU A 43 13.48 -14.26 -9.19
CA GLU A 43 14.10 -14.06 -7.88
C GLU A 43 13.77 -15.23 -6.94
N ALA A 44 14.73 -15.59 -6.05
CA ALA A 44 14.58 -16.70 -5.11
C ALA A 44 13.45 -16.47 -4.09
N ASP A 45 13.18 -15.22 -3.73
CA ASP A 45 12.19 -14.79 -2.75
C ASP A 45 10.91 -14.23 -3.41
N SER A 46 10.69 -14.53 -4.69
CA SER A 46 9.50 -14.10 -5.43
C SER A 46 8.22 -14.33 -4.65
N PHE A 47 7.40 -13.32 -4.51
CA PHE A 47 6.10 -13.41 -3.84
C PHE A 47 5.07 -14.23 -4.65
N LEU A 48 5.36 -14.55 -5.90
CA LEU A 48 4.54 -15.40 -6.78
C LEU A 48 4.76 -16.90 -6.55
N ARG A 49 5.65 -17.29 -5.64
CA ARG A 49 5.86 -18.70 -5.28
C ARG A 49 4.58 -19.31 -4.77
N PRO A 50 4.20 -20.52 -5.23
CA PRO A 50 2.96 -21.13 -4.79
C PRO A 50 2.97 -21.40 -3.28
N TYR A 51 1.83 -21.12 -2.63
CA TYR A 51 1.59 -21.42 -1.23
C TYR A 51 1.01 -22.83 -1.11
N PHE A 52 1.49 -23.57 -0.12
CA PHE A 52 0.99 -24.90 0.25
C PHE A 52 0.43 -24.86 1.66
N THR A 53 -0.76 -25.37 1.87
CA THR A 53 -1.31 -25.69 3.19
C THR A 53 -0.58 -26.89 3.80
N GLU A 54 -0.74 -27.13 5.10
CA GLU A 54 -0.15 -28.29 5.77
C GLU A 54 -0.47 -29.62 5.06
N GLN A 55 -1.73 -29.82 4.67
CA GLN A 55 -2.16 -31.04 3.97
C GLN A 55 -1.53 -31.16 2.58
N GLU A 56 -1.40 -30.04 1.86
CA GLU A 56 -0.77 -30.02 0.54
C GLU A 56 0.73 -30.24 0.63
N ILE A 57 1.40 -29.75 1.69
CA ILE A 57 2.82 -30.07 1.97
C ILE A 57 2.98 -31.58 2.21
N GLN A 58 2.13 -32.18 3.03
CA GLN A 58 2.16 -33.60 3.30
C GLN A 58 1.99 -34.43 2.01
N ALA A 59 1.02 -34.05 1.16
CA ALA A 59 0.79 -34.68 -0.13
C ALA A 59 1.99 -34.52 -1.09
N ALA A 60 2.55 -33.33 -1.19
CA ALA A 60 3.70 -33.03 -2.06
C ALA A 60 4.96 -33.82 -1.61
N VAL A 61 5.22 -33.90 -0.32
CA VAL A 61 6.33 -34.71 0.24
C VAL A 61 6.13 -36.21 -0.01
N ALA A 62 4.90 -36.71 0.13
CA ALA A 62 4.59 -38.09 -0.21
C ALA A 62 4.79 -38.43 -1.70
N HIS A 63 4.74 -37.40 -2.58
CA HIS A 63 5.02 -37.51 -4.01
C HIS A 63 6.47 -37.16 -4.38
N GLY A 64 7.37 -37.09 -3.41
CA GLY A 64 8.80 -37.02 -3.62
C GLY A 64 9.44 -35.63 -3.50
N LEU A 65 8.69 -34.59 -3.15
CA LEU A 65 9.31 -33.31 -2.85
C LEU A 65 10.10 -33.36 -1.54
N PRO A 66 11.32 -32.76 -1.50
CA PRO A 66 12.08 -32.68 -0.26
C PRO A 66 11.32 -31.88 0.80
N VAL A 67 11.25 -32.40 2.00
CA VAL A 67 10.60 -31.71 3.13
C VAL A 67 11.25 -30.36 3.46
N GLY A 68 12.55 -30.22 3.16
CA GLY A 68 13.31 -28.97 3.33
C GLY A 68 12.94 -27.87 2.33
N SER A 69 12.11 -28.15 1.32
CA SER A 69 11.59 -27.11 0.40
C SER A 69 10.50 -26.25 1.03
N PHE A 70 10.08 -26.54 2.26
CA PHE A 70 9.02 -25.84 2.96
C PHE A 70 9.53 -25.26 4.27
N PRO A 71 9.73 -23.90 4.36
CA PRO A 71 10.20 -23.25 5.59
C PRO A 71 9.29 -23.47 6.80
N ASP A 72 7.97 -23.55 6.59
CA ASP A 72 6.98 -23.81 7.63
C ASP A 72 6.06 -24.93 7.20
N ARG A 73 6.04 -26.04 7.96
CA ARG A 73 5.23 -27.22 7.67
C ARG A 73 3.74 -27.04 7.96
N SER A 74 3.38 -26.04 8.75
CA SER A 74 1.96 -25.70 9.00
C SER A 74 1.31 -24.92 7.85
N GLY A 75 2.12 -24.53 6.87
CA GLY A 75 1.74 -23.84 5.64
C GLY A 75 2.73 -22.75 5.26
N SER A 76 3.27 -22.83 4.07
CA SER A 76 4.24 -21.84 3.54
C SER A 76 4.28 -21.78 2.02
N GLN A 77 4.84 -20.71 1.50
CA GLN A 77 5.35 -20.71 0.13
C GLN A 77 6.54 -21.66 0.03
N ILE A 78 6.66 -22.32 -1.12
CA ILE A 78 7.78 -23.25 -1.39
C ILE A 78 9.07 -22.46 -1.65
N ASP A 79 10.21 -22.97 -1.16
CA ASP A 79 11.51 -22.43 -1.50
C ASP A 79 11.92 -22.87 -2.91
N LEU A 80 12.44 -21.90 -3.69
CA LEU A 80 12.85 -22.11 -5.05
C LEU A 80 14.29 -22.69 -5.13
N VAL A 81 14.58 -23.33 -6.24
CA VAL A 81 15.94 -23.80 -6.57
C VAL A 81 16.50 -23.01 -7.75
N GLU A 82 17.82 -22.85 -7.84
CA GLU A 82 18.45 -22.25 -9.01
C GLU A 82 18.11 -23.05 -10.28
N ASN A 83 17.90 -22.33 -11.38
CA ASN A 83 17.63 -22.98 -12.67
C ASN A 83 18.90 -23.62 -13.25
N PRO A 84 18.99 -24.94 -13.31
CA PRO A 84 20.24 -25.63 -13.79
C PRO A 84 20.47 -25.43 -15.29
N LEU A 85 19.48 -24.95 -16.05
CA LEU A 85 19.57 -24.82 -17.51
C LEU A 85 19.58 -23.36 -17.99
N GLY A 86 19.63 -22.37 -17.08
CA GLY A 86 19.61 -20.97 -17.46
C GLY A 86 19.52 -20.01 -16.26
N GLU A 87 19.06 -18.80 -16.49
CA GLU A 87 18.94 -17.78 -15.46
C GLU A 87 17.66 -17.96 -14.61
N GLY A 88 17.68 -17.39 -13.40
CA GLY A 88 16.56 -17.37 -12.47
C GLY A 88 16.39 -18.64 -11.65
N TYR A 89 15.16 -18.84 -11.16
CA TYR A 89 14.83 -19.90 -10.21
C TYR A 89 13.64 -20.72 -10.70
N LEU A 90 13.56 -21.96 -10.22
CA LEU A 90 12.50 -22.90 -10.54
C LEU A 90 11.78 -23.37 -9.27
N CYS A 91 10.50 -23.69 -9.42
CA CYS A 91 9.81 -24.53 -8.44
C CYS A 91 10.53 -25.89 -8.35
N PRO A 92 10.90 -26.39 -7.14
CA PRO A 92 11.59 -27.69 -7.02
C PRO A 92 10.77 -28.88 -7.49
N ALA A 93 9.47 -28.72 -7.69
CA ALA A 93 8.61 -29.74 -8.30
C ALA A 93 8.72 -29.78 -9.84
N PHE A 94 9.33 -28.77 -10.46
CA PHE A 94 9.46 -28.69 -11.92
C PHE A 94 10.76 -29.33 -12.40
N ASP A 95 10.63 -30.34 -13.23
CA ASP A 95 11.80 -30.95 -13.90
C ASP A 95 12.13 -30.19 -15.18
N ALA A 96 13.23 -29.46 -15.16
CA ALA A 96 13.69 -28.62 -16.27
C ALA A 96 14.04 -29.42 -17.54
N VAL A 97 14.33 -30.72 -17.43
CA VAL A 97 14.69 -31.57 -18.57
C VAL A 97 13.45 -32.08 -19.29
N SER A 98 12.45 -32.56 -18.55
CA SER A 98 11.23 -33.08 -19.13
C SER A 98 10.18 -31.98 -19.36
N GLY A 99 10.34 -30.78 -18.76
CA GLY A 99 9.37 -29.69 -18.81
C GLY A 99 8.09 -29.99 -18.01
N ARG A 100 8.13 -30.88 -17.01
CA ARG A 100 6.93 -31.34 -16.30
C ARG A 100 6.98 -31.11 -14.80
N CYS A 101 5.82 -30.89 -14.23
CA CYS A 101 5.63 -30.83 -12.79
C CYS A 101 5.56 -32.26 -12.22
N GLY A 102 6.49 -32.64 -11.32
CA GLY A 102 6.54 -33.96 -10.69
C GLY A 102 5.38 -34.24 -9.72
N ILE A 103 4.71 -33.20 -9.25
CA ILE A 103 3.56 -33.31 -8.33
C ILE A 103 2.25 -32.85 -9.01
N TYR A 104 2.15 -32.94 -10.35
CA TYR A 104 1.01 -32.38 -11.11
C TYR A 104 -0.36 -32.79 -10.56
N GLU A 105 -0.53 -34.05 -10.15
CA GLU A 105 -1.80 -34.56 -9.63
C GLU A 105 -2.15 -34.06 -8.22
N VAL A 106 -1.14 -33.68 -7.43
CA VAL A 106 -1.28 -33.20 -6.05
C VAL A 106 -0.85 -31.73 -5.88
N ARG A 107 -0.92 -30.97 -6.98
CA ARG A 107 -0.60 -29.53 -6.96
C ARG A 107 -1.43 -28.79 -5.89
N PRO A 108 -0.84 -27.81 -5.19
CA PRO A 108 -1.58 -26.99 -4.23
C PRO A 108 -2.70 -26.19 -4.91
N LEU A 109 -3.63 -25.70 -4.13
CA LEU A 109 -4.75 -24.88 -4.59
C LEU A 109 -4.28 -23.75 -5.50
N ASP A 110 -3.23 -23.08 -5.11
CA ASP A 110 -2.65 -21.95 -5.83
C ASP A 110 -2.27 -22.31 -7.27
N CYS A 111 -1.58 -23.44 -7.47
CA CYS A 111 -1.26 -23.97 -8.80
C CYS A 111 -2.49 -24.50 -9.57
N ARG A 112 -3.51 -25.00 -8.86
CA ARG A 112 -4.74 -25.52 -9.50
C ARG A 112 -5.66 -24.41 -9.97
N LEU A 113 -5.61 -23.24 -9.31
CA LEU A 113 -6.33 -22.03 -9.72
C LEU A 113 -5.73 -21.41 -10.98
N TYR A 114 -4.40 -21.47 -11.15
CA TYR A 114 -3.72 -20.80 -12.26
C TYR A 114 -4.33 -21.19 -13.63
N PRO A 115 -4.62 -20.27 -14.55
CA PRO A 115 -4.20 -18.85 -14.57
C PRO A 115 -5.11 -17.88 -13.81
N LEU A 116 -6.06 -18.38 -13.02
CA LEU A 116 -6.76 -17.49 -12.09
C LEU A 116 -5.91 -17.25 -10.84
N ALA A 117 -5.90 -16.01 -10.39
CA ALA A 117 -5.25 -15.56 -9.16
C ALA A 117 -6.29 -15.20 -8.10
N LEU A 118 -6.15 -15.77 -6.91
CA LEU A 118 -6.92 -15.39 -5.73
C LEU A 118 -6.12 -14.33 -4.98
N MET A 119 -6.59 -13.07 -4.96
CA MET A 119 -5.82 -11.98 -4.39
C MET A 119 -6.73 -10.91 -3.76
N TRP A 120 -6.14 -10.01 -3.00
CA TRP A 120 -6.79 -8.78 -2.59
C TRP A 120 -6.91 -7.82 -3.78
N ASN A 121 -7.96 -6.99 -3.80
CA ASN A 121 -8.04 -5.86 -4.73
C ASN A 121 -6.99 -4.78 -4.36
N ALA A 122 -6.79 -3.78 -5.21
CA ALA A 122 -5.81 -2.71 -5.00
C ALA A 122 -6.04 -1.93 -3.70
N ALA A 123 -7.28 -1.75 -3.27
CA ALA A 123 -7.63 -1.11 -2.00
C ALA A 123 -7.48 -2.03 -0.78
N HIS A 124 -7.19 -3.31 -0.99
CA HIS A 124 -7.11 -4.35 0.07
C HIS A 124 -8.40 -4.51 0.89
N GLU A 125 -9.53 -4.20 0.29
CA GLU A 125 -10.85 -4.24 0.92
C GLU A 125 -11.65 -5.48 0.56
N GLU A 126 -11.40 -6.02 -0.65
CA GLU A 126 -12.11 -7.17 -1.17
C GLU A 126 -11.15 -8.24 -1.68
N VAL A 127 -11.49 -9.48 -1.40
CA VAL A 127 -10.87 -10.63 -2.06
C VAL A 127 -11.51 -10.78 -3.44
N VAL A 128 -10.67 -10.88 -4.44
CA VAL A 128 -11.08 -10.96 -5.84
C VAL A 128 -10.44 -12.15 -6.53
N LEU A 129 -11.09 -12.62 -7.57
CA LEU A 129 -10.55 -13.57 -8.53
C LEU A 129 -10.21 -12.81 -9.80
N GLY A 130 -9.00 -12.94 -10.28
CA GLY A 130 -8.56 -12.35 -11.54
C GLY A 130 -7.86 -13.36 -12.41
N TRP A 131 -7.63 -13.05 -13.68
CA TRP A 131 -6.78 -13.86 -14.56
C TRP A 131 -5.40 -13.22 -14.73
N ASP A 132 -4.36 -14.04 -14.65
CA ASP A 132 -2.98 -13.64 -14.89
C ASP A 132 -2.70 -13.58 -16.40
N THR A 133 -2.39 -12.39 -16.91
CA THR A 133 -2.11 -12.16 -18.33
C THR A 133 -0.78 -12.75 -18.79
N LYS A 134 0.08 -13.19 -17.87
CA LYS A 134 1.35 -13.86 -18.20
C LYS A 134 1.14 -15.27 -18.77
N CYS A 135 0.00 -15.92 -18.49
CA CYS A 135 -0.28 -17.23 -19.02
C CYS A 135 -0.51 -17.16 -20.55
N PRO A 136 0.33 -17.82 -21.39
CA PRO A 136 0.19 -17.73 -22.84
C PRO A 136 -1.19 -18.17 -23.34
N PHE A 137 -1.83 -19.15 -22.67
CA PHE A 137 -3.17 -19.61 -23.02
C PHE A 137 -4.21 -18.49 -22.93
N MET A 138 -4.02 -17.51 -22.05
CA MET A 138 -4.96 -16.41 -21.86
C MET A 138 -5.00 -15.44 -23.05
N HIS A 139 -3.96 -15.41 -23.89
CA HIS A 139 -3.94 -14.60 -25.11
C HIS A 139 -4.81 -15.18 -26.23
N GLU A 140 -5.05 -16.49 -26.20
CA GLU A 140 -5.82 -17.22 -27.20
C GLU A 140 -7.25 -17.54 -26.73
N ALA A 141 -7.50 -17.45 -25.43
CA ALA A 141 -8.78 -17.82 -24.84
C ALA A 141 -9.88 -16.77 -25.11
N VAL A 142 -11.11 -17.27 -25.34
CA VAL A 142 -12.26 -16.38 -25.52
C VAL A 142 -12.67 -15.78 -24.18
N PRO A 143 -12.79 -14.44 -24.06
CA PRO A 143 -13.10 -13.79 -22.77
C PRO A 143 -14.36 -14.34 -22.07
N ALA A 144 -15.40 -14.70 -22.83
CA ALA A 144 -16.63 -15.27 -22.29
C ALA A 144 -16.43 -16.65 -21.61
N GLU A 145 -15.53 -17.48 -22.14
CA GLU A 145 -15.20 -18.79 -21.56
C GLU A 145 -14.43 -18.61 -20.25
N ILE A 146 -13.53 -17.65 -20.20
CA ILE A 146 -12.75 -17.31 -18.98
C ILE A 146 -13.69 -16.80 -17.89
N ILE A 147 -14.59 -15.88 -18.22
CA ILE A 147 -15.57 -15.33 -17.27
C ILE A 147 -16.45 -16.47 -16.73
N SER A 148 -16.99 -17.31 -17.61
CA SER A 148 -17.81 -18.46 -17.21
C SER A 148 -17.04 -19.48 -16.35
N HIS A 149 -15.74 -19.67 -16.63
CA HIS A 149 -14.88 -20.50 -15.81
C HIS A 149 -14.65 -19.88 -14.43
N ALA A 150 -14.32 -18.57 -14.39
CA ALA A 150 -14.14 -17.83 -13.13
C ALA A 150 -15.39 -17.84 -12.27
N ASP A 151 -16.59 -17.77 -12.85
CA ASP A 151 -17.86 -17.92 -12.14
C ASP A 151 -17.97 -19.28 -11.44
N ARG A 152 -17.69 -20.36 -12.15
CA ARG A 152 -17.72 -21.72 -11.57
C ARG A 152 -16.69 -21.90 -10.45
N VAL A 153 -15.49 -21.36 -10.63
CA VAL A 153 -14.44 -21.40 -9.61
C VAL A 153 -14.84 -20.56 -8.39
N ALA A 154 -15.35 -19.35 -8.60
CA ALA A 154 -15.80 -18.47 -7.53
C ALA A 154 -16.89 -19.13 -6.67
N ASP A 155 -17.87 -19.78 -7.32
CA ASP A 155 -18.94 -20.51 -6.60
C ASP A 155 -18.37 -21.62 -5.72
N GLN A 156 -17.33 -22.33 -6.17
CA GLN A 156 -16.67 -23.37 -5.37
C GLN A 156 -15.83 -22.77 -4.22
N LEU A 157 -15.11 -21.67 -4.46
CA LEU A 157 -14.31 -20.99 -3.43
C LEU A 157 -15.18 -20.40 -2.31
N MET A 158 -16.41 -20.00 -2.64
CA MET A 158 -17.35 -19.39 -1.70
C MET A 158 -18.21 -20.39 -0.94
N THR A 159 -18.06 -21.69 -1.16
CA THR A 159 -18.90 -22.74 -0.54
C THR A 159 -18.11 -23.77 0.26
N GLY A 160 -18.68 -24.22 1.38
CA GLY A 160 -18.28 -25.38 2.13
C GLY A 160 -16.84 -25.39 2.64
N THR A 161 -16.19 -26.55 2.49
CA THR A 161 -14.85 -26.83 3.01
C THR A 161 -13.75 -25.99 2.36
N MET A 162 -13.94 -25.53 1.12
CA MET A 162 -12.97 -24.69 0.43
C MET A 162 -12.84 -23.31 1.09
N THR A 163 -13.97 -22.68 1.41
CA THR A 163 -13.97 -21.40 2.15
C THR A 163 -13.27 -21.56 3.50
N GLU A 164 -13.57 -22.62 4.26
CA GLU A 164 -12.95 -22.84 5.57
C GLU A 164 -11.44 -23.06 5.46
N MET A 165 -10.99 -23.80 4.45
CA MET A 165 -9.57 -24.01 4.18
C MET A 165 -8.85 -22.69 3.88
N ILE A 166 -9.44 -21.83 3.04
CA ILE A 166 -8.85 -20.53 2.71
C ILE A 166 -8.83 -19.62 3.94
N VAL A 167 -9.91 -19.58 4.72
CA VAL A 167 -9.99 -18.79 5.96
C VAL A 167 -8.97 -19.26 7.01
N ALA A 168 -8.71 -20.57 7.09
CA ALA A 168 -7.66 -21.14 7.94
C ALA A 168 -6.24 -20.82 7.42
N ASN A 169 -6.10 -20.54 6.13
CA ASN A 169 -4.83 -20.25 5.46
C ASN A 169 -4.89 -18.91 4.70
N PRO A 170 -5.00 -17.77 5.38
CA PRO A 170 -5.20 -16.47 4.71
C PRO A 170 -4.04 -16.06 3.79
N ARG A 171 -2.87 -16.69 3.90
CA ARG A 171 -1.73 -16.52 3.00
C ARG A 171 -1.94 -17.11 1.60
N LEU A 172 -2.99 -17.91 1.40
CA LEU A 172 -3.45 -18.31 0.06
C LEU A 172 -3.94 -17.14 -0.77
N ILE A 173 -4.30 -16.03 -0.12
CA ILE A 173 -4.75 -14.84 -0.83
C ILE A 173 -3.52 -13.99 -1.12
N GLY A 174 -3.17 -13.93 -2.40
CA GLY A 174 -2.04 -13.17 -2.91
C GLY A 174 -2.20 -11.67 -2.72
N ARG A 175 -1.10 -10.97 -2.94
CA ARG A 175 -1.08 -9.50 -3.06
C ARG A 175 -1.75 -9.09 -4.36
N PHE A 176 -2.22 -7.86 -4.43
CA PHE A 176 -2.66 -7.27 -5.69
C PHE A 176 -1.52 -7.30 -6.72
N GLN A 177 -1.87 -7.64 -7.94
CA GLN A 177 -0.98 -7.67 -9.09
C GLN A 177 -1.63 -6.86 -10.21
N ASP A 178 -0.93 -5.87 -10.73
CA ASP A 178 -1.41 -4.95 -11.77
C ASP A 178 -1.52 -5.60 -13.15
N ASP A 179 -0.81 -6.71 -13.36
CA ASP A 179 -0.87 -7.56 -14.56
C ASP A 179 -1.92 -8.68 -14.47
N VAL A 180 -2.76 -8.65 -13.42
CA VAL A 180 -3.90 -9.54 -13.25
C VAL A 180 -5.21 -8.77 -13.47
N VAL A 181 -5.99 -9.19 -14.45
CA VAL A 181 -7.30 -8.58 -14.75
C VAL A 181 -8.35 -9.12 -13.79
N ILE A 182 -8.91 -8.26 -12.94
CA ILE A 182 -9.98 -8.65 -12.01
C ILE A 182 -11.22 -9.05 -12.79
N VAL A 183 -11.73 -10.26 -12.54
CA VAL A 183 -12.94 -10.80 -13.16
C VAL A 183 -14.11 -10.88 -12.21
N LYS A 184 -13.87 -11.17 -10.92
CA LYS A 184 -14.97 -11.36 -9.99
C LYS A 184 -14.60 -11.04 -8.55
N PRO A 185 -15.39 -10.24 -7.80
CA PRO A 185 -15.28 -10.13 -6.36
C PRO A 185 -15.80 -11.38 -5.66
N LEU A 186 -15.23 -11.69 -4.48
CA LEU A 186 -15.60 -12.81 -3.63
C LEU A 186 -16.14 -12.32 -2.27
N PRO A 187 -17.34 -11.72 -2.20
CA PRO A 187 -17.81 -10.99 -1.03
C PRO A 187 -18.00 -11.89 0.20
N HIS A 188 -18.40 -13.15 0.01
CA HIS A 188 -18.54 -14.09 1.13
C HIS A 188 -17.19 -14.41 1.76
N LEU A 189 -16.16 -14.65 0.95
CA LEU A 189 -14.80 -14.90 1.42
C LEU A 189 -14.21 -13.64 2.07
N THR A 190 -14.42 -12.48 1.45
CA THR A 190 -14.07 -11.17 2.02
C THR A 190 -14.67 -10.99 3.42
N ALA A 191 -15.98 -11.22 3.58
CA ALA A 191 -16.65 -11.08 4.86
C ALA A 191 -16.13 -12.07 5.93
N ARG A 192 -15.75 -13.29 5.52
CA ARG A 192 -15.16 -14.29 6.42
C ARG A 192 -13.76 -13.93 6.87
N LEU A 193 -12.94 -13.38 5.99
CA LEU A 193 -11.56 -12.96 6.26
C LEU A 193 -11.49 -11.62 7.00
N SER A 194 -12.40 -10.69 6.70
CA SER A 194 -12.54 -9.44 7.45
C SER A 194 -12.93 -9.70 8.92
N ARG A 195 -13.44 -10.86 9.24
CA ARG A 195 -13.61 -11.36 10.62
C ARG A 195 -12.31 -11.85 11.27
N VAL A 196 -11.16 -11.83 10.56
CA VAL A 196 -9.85 -11.91 11.23
C VAL A 196 -9.79 -10.70 12.14
N ARG A 197 -10.05 -10.95 13.42
CA ARG A 197 -10.31 -10.04 14.51
C ARG A 197 -9.41 -8.83 14.42
N ILE A 198 -9.91 -7.77 13.79
CA ILE A 198 -9.40 -6.44 14.09
C ILE A 198 -9.57 -6.33 15.59
N ASP A 199 -8.50 -6.02 16.29
CA ASP A 199 -8.56 -5.82 17.74
C ASP A 199 -9.75 -4.89 18.02
N PRO A 200 -10.72 -5.28 18.87
CA PRO A 200 -11.96 -4.51 19.06
C PRO A 200 -11.72 -3.09 19.60
N ARG A 201 -10.50 -2.78 20.02
CA ARG A 201 -10.08 -1.45 20.43
C ARG A 201 -9.69 -0.55 19.25
N LEU A 202 -9.47 -1.12 18.05
CA LEU A 202 -9.12 -0.36 16.86
C LEU A 202 -10.36 0.25 16.22
N HIS A 203 -10.29 1.53 15.94
CA HIS A 203 -11.29 2.32 15.24
C HIS A 203 -10.72 2.77 13.89
N ALA A 204 -11.49 2.62 12.82
CA ALA A 204 -11.08 3.14 11.51
C ALA A 204 -10.92 4.67 11.58
N LEU A 205 -9.85 5.19 10.98
CA LEU A 205 -9.59 6.63 10.95
C LEU A 205 -10.54 7.31 9.94
N THR A 206 -11.34 8.25 10.43
CA THR A 206 -12.28 9.06 9.65
C THR A 206 -11.97 10.54 9.79
N ALA A 207 -12.59 11.39 8.97
CA ALA A 207 -12.45 12.85 9.11
C ALA A 207 -12.91 13.37 10.48
N GLU A 208 -13.87 12.69 11.12
CA GLU A 208 -14.39 13.05 12.46
C GLU A 208 -13.33 12.91 13.56
N ASP A 209 -12.27 12.14 13.31
CA ASP A 209 -11.18 11.92 14.28
C ASP A 209 -10.14 13.04 14.30
N ALA A 210 -10.20 14.01 13.36
CA ALA A 210 -9.24 15.11 13.28
C ALA A 210 -9.07 15.88 14.62
N PRO A 211 -10.13 16.24 15.37
CA PRO A 211 -9.97 16.89 16.66
C PRO A 211 -9.29 16.02 17.72
N ARG A 212 -9.50 14.70 17.66
CA ARG A 212 -8.86 13.73 18.58
C ARG A 212 -7.38 13.63 18.29
N PHE A 213 -7.03 13.50 17.02
CA PHE A 213 -5.64 13.47 16.57
C PHE A 213 -4.88 14.74 16.98
N THR A 214 -5.50 15.92 16.77
CA THR A 214 -4.92 17.21 17.17
C THR A 214 -4.66 17.28 18.69
N ARG A 215 -5.64 16.87 19.51
CA ARG A 215 -5.44 16.81 20.98
C ARG A 215 -4.32 15.85 21.38
N ALA A 216 -4.15 14.75 20.66
CA ALA A 216 -3.05 13.81 20.94
C ALA A 216 -1.68 14.44 20.63
N LEU A 217 -1.56 15.20 19.54
CA LEU A 217 -0.35 15.97 19.21
C LEU A 217 -0.04 17.03 20.27
N GLU A 218 -1.05 17.75 20.74
CA GLU A 218 -0.91 18.76 21.80
C GLU A 218 -0.41 18.14 23.10
N ARG A 219 -0.99 16.99 23.52
CA ARG A 219 -0.55 16.25 24.71
C ARG A 219 0.86 15.68 24.59
N ALA A 220 1.27 15.34 23.38
CA ALA A 220 2.60 14.81 23.10
C ALA A 220 3.68 15.91 23.04
N GLU A 221 3.30 17.18 22.94
CA GLU A 221 4.21 18.35 22.85
C GLU A 221 5.28 18.20 21.76
N VAL A 222 4.93 17.53 20.64
CA VAL A 222 5.88 17.19 19.57
C VAL A 222 5.96 18.22 18.45
N LEU A 223 5.02 19.17 18.42
CA LEU A 223 4.97 20.19 17.36
C LEU A 223 5.95 21.34 17.68
N GLY A 224 7.03 21.39 16.94
CA GLY A 224 8.04 22.43 16.98
C GLY A 224 8.46 22.88 15.59
N PRO A 225 9.48 23.77 15.49
CA PRO A 225 9.96 24.27 14.20
C PRO A 225 10.52 23.18 13.28
N ASP A 226 10.94 22.05 13.85
CA ASP A 226 11.53 20.91 13.14
C ASP A 226 10.56 19.70 13.09
N ALA A 227 9.26 19.94 13.28
CA ALA A 227 8.25 18.88 13.16
C ALA A 227 8.12 18.41 11.70
N LEU A 228 8.04 17.09 11.51
CA LEU A 228 7.82 16.49 10.19
C LEU A 228 6.37 16.73 9.74
N ALA A 229 6.16 16.84 8.45
CA ALA A 229 4.83 16.99 7.84
C ALA A 229 3.85 15.90 8.27
N ALA A 230 4.34 14.70 8.54
CA ALA A 230 3.54 13.57 9.01
C ALA A 230 2.84 13.81 10.36
N TYR A 231 3.25 14.81 11.15
CA TYR A 231 2.60 15.14 12.43
C TYR A 231 1.37 16.05 12.23
N ALA A 232 0.54 15.69 11.26
CA ALA A 232 -0.73 16.36 10.99
C ALA A 232 -1.77 15.36 10.47
N PHE A 233 -3.03 15.53 10.88
CA PHE A 233 -4.12 14.67 10.45
C PHE A 233 -4.29 14.60 8.93
N PRO A 234 -4.25 15.71 8.16
CA PRO A 234 -4.42 15.68 6.70
C PRO A 234 -3.43 14.79 5.98
N TYR A 235 -2.18 14.72 6.48
CA TYR A 235 -1.14 13.87 5.90
C TYR A 235 -1.55 12.40 5.83
N HIS A 236 -2.21 11.89 6.85
CA HIS A 236 -2.68 10.50 6.91
C HIS A 236 -4.03 10.32 6.23
N ALA A 237 -4.92 11.27 6.41
CA ALA A 237 -6.29 11.18 5.92
C ALA A 237 -6.39 10.96 4.41
N ILE A 238 -5.51 11.58 3.61
CA ILE A 238 -5.54 11.46 2.14
C ILE A 238 -5.26 10.04 1.64
N TRP A 239 -4.55 9.22 2.42
CA TRP A 239 -4.13 7.87 2.04
C TRP A 239 -5.04 6.76 2.53
N THR A 240 -6.04 7.05 3.38
CA THR A 240 -6.83 5.97 4.03
C THR A 240 -7.66 5.12 3.08
N GLN A 241 -7.89 5.55 1.83
CA GLN A 241 -8.53 4.72 0.81
C GLN A 241 -7.57 3.67 0.21
N LEU A 242 -6.28 3.99 0.11
CA LEU A 242 -5.24 3.09 -0.40
C LEU A 242 -4.60 2.27 0.71
N LEU A 243 -4.41 2.90 1.85
CA LEU A 243 -3.78 2.35 3.02
C LEU A 243 -4.68 2.60 4.23
N PRO A 244 -5.59 1.67 4.56
CA PRO A 244 -6.50 1.84 5.68
C PRO A 244 -5.76 2.13 6.98
N HIS A 245 -6.13 3.22 7.64
CA HIS A 245 -5.59 3.63 8.92
C HIS A 245 -6.58 3.35 10.04
N TRP A 246 -6.04 2.98 11.17
CA TRP A 246 -6.79 2.64 12.37
C TRP A 246 -6.15 3.29 13.57
N TRP A 247 -6.94 3.66 14.54
CA TRP A 247 -6.43 4.23 15.78
C TRP A 247 -6.99 3.53 17.02
N MET A 248 -6.27 3.62 18.10
CA MET A 248 -6.74 3.28 19.44
C MET A 248 -6.08 4.16 20.48
N GLU A 249 -6.67 4.25 21.65
CA GLU A 249 -6.06 4.91 22.82
C GLU A 249 -5.77 3.88 23.91
N SER A 250 -4.61 4.02 24.56
CA SER A 250 -4.23 3.27 25.75
C SER A 250 -3.75 4.27 26.80
N GLY A 251 -4.55 4.47 27.85
CA GLY A 251 -4.40 5.60 28.74
C GLY A 251 -4.60 6.92 27.97
N GLU A 252 -3.65 7.85 28.14
CA GLU A 252 -3.67 9.16 27.45
C GLU A 252 -2.85 9.17 26.14
N THR A 253 -2.44 7.99 25.67
CA THR A 253 -1.62 7.84 24.46
C THR A 253 -2.47 7.37 23.31
N PHE A 254 -2.36 8.07 22.19
CA PHE A 254 -3.00 7.75 20.92
C PHE A 254 -2.03 6.97 20.03
N PHE A 255 -2.49 5.87 19.47
CA PHE A 255 -1.74 5.01 18.57
C PHE A 255 -2.42 4.99 17.21
N LEU A 256 -1.66 5.33 16.17
CA LEU A 256 -2.11 5.25 14.78
C LEU A 256 -1.45 4.07 14.10
N PHE A 257 -2.23 3.19 13.54
CA PHE A 257 -1.78 2.03 12.76
C PHE A 257 -2.24 2.16 11.31
N ALA A 258 -1.43 1.65 10.41
CA ALA A 258 -1.81 1.46 9.02
C ALA A 258 -1.69 -0.02 8.68
N ARG A 259 -2.57 -0.50 7.80
CA ARG A 259 -2.57 -1.90 7.35
C ARG A 259 -2.18 -1.95 5.88
N SER A 260 -0.96 -2.41 5.62
CA SER A 260 -0.49 -2.76 4.27
C SER A 260 -0.83 -4.20 3.92
N LEU A 261 -0.53 -4.61 2.69
CA LEU A 261 -0.65 -6.00 2.24
C LEU A 261 0.16 -6.98 3.11
N ASP A 262 1.28 -6.50 3.66
CA ASP A 262 2.21 -7.31 4.47
C ASP A 262 1.82 -7.37 5.95
N GLY A 263 0.91 -6.52 6.39
CA GLY A 263 0.44 -6.46 7.77
C GLY A 263 0.39 -5.04 8.36
N TRP A 264 0.41 -4.98 9.69
CA TRP A 264 0.25 -3.75 10.47
C TRP A 264 1.59 -3.07 10.75
N PHE A 265 1.62 -1.75 10.58
CA PHE A 265 2.73 -0.90 11.01
C PHE A 265 2.19 0.43 11.52
N MET A 266 3.05 1.25 12.12
CA MET A 266 2.67 2.58 12.57
C MET A 266 3.28 3.65 11.66
N PRO A 267 2.45 4.51 11.04
CA PRO A 267 2.95 5.63 10.22
C PRO A 267 3.50 6.80 11.07
N LEU A 268 3.25 6.78 12.39
CA LEU A 268 3.77 7.73 13.40
C LEU A 268 4.12 7.02 14.68
N PRO A 269 5.06 7.55 15.48
CA PRO A 269 5.19 7.16 16.89
C PRO A 269 3.90 7.39 17.67
N PRO A 270 3.71 6.65 18.79
CA PRO A 270 2.62 6.93 19.72
C PRO A 270 2.62 8.39 20.18
N LEU A 271 1.44 8.99 20.25
CA LEU A 271 1.26 10.40 20.61
C LEU A 271 0.64 10.52 22.01
N GLY A 272 1.35 11.11 22.95
CA GLY A 272 0.87 11.31 24.30
C GLY A 272 1.97 11.66 25.28
N PRO A 273 1.64 11.85 26.59
CA PRO A 273 2.58 12.29 27.60
C PRO A 273 3.48 11.17 28.14
N ARG A 274 3.17 9.91 27.86
CA ARG A 274 3.94 8.76 28.36
C ARG A 274 5.32 8.67 27.72
N PRO A 275 6.33 8.07 28.40
CA PRO A 275 7.65 7.85 27.82
C PRO A 275 7.57 7.09 26.49
N ILE A 276 8.26 7.59 25.48
CA ILE A 276 8.18 7.07 24.12
C ILE A 276 8.68 5.61 24.02
N ASP A 277 9.71 5.24 24.77
CA ASP A 277 10.26 3.89 24.75
C ASP A 277 9.29 2.84 25.34
N GLU A 278 8.45 3.22 26.32
CA GLU A 278 7.40 2.36 26.87
C GLU A 278 6.28 2.15 25.85
N THR A 279 5.78 3.25 25.28
CA THR A 279 4.66 3.20 24.32
C THR A 279 5.04 2.56 23.00
N VAL A 280 6.29 2.70 22.58
CA VAL A 280 6.83 2.00 21.39
C VAL A 280 6.94 0.49 21.64
N ARG A 281 7.38 0.03 22.83
CA ARG A 281 7.35 -1.41 23.17
C ARG A 281 5.95 -1.96 23.19
N GLU A 282 4.98 -1.22 23.74
CA GLU A 282 3.57 -1.60 23.75
C GLU A 282 3.04 -1.75 22.32
N ALA A 283 3.35 -0.81 21.44
CA ALA A 283 2.97 -0.85 20.03
C ALA A 283 3.57 -2.07 19.29
N PHE A 284 4.86 -2.36 19.48
CA PHE A 284 5.49 -3.54 18.89
C PHE A 284 4.90 -4.85 19.43
N ALA A 285 4.54 -4.92 20.71
CA ALA A 285 3.89 -6.09 21.27
C ALA A 285 2.54 -6.37 20.59
N TRP A 286 1.75 -5.33 20.28
CA TRP A 286 0.52 -5.49 19.52
C TRP A 286 0.77 -5.87 18.06
N MET A 287 1.68 -5.17 17.37
CA MET A 287 2.00 -5.47 15.99
C MET A 287 2.54 -6.89 15.82
N ARG A 288 3.41 -7.39 16.71
CA ARG A 288 3.86 -8.80 16.70
C ARG A 288 2.69 -9.78 16.81
N ARG A 289 1.73 -9.49 17.69
CA ARG A 289 0.55 -10.33 17.85
C ARG A 289 -0.34 -10.34 16.60
N TRP A 290 -0.48 -9.20 15.92
CA TRP A 290 -1.33 -9.07 14.74
C TRP A 290 -0.66 -9.57 13.46
N ASN A 291 0.64 -9.38 13.34
CA ASN A 291 1.43 -9.72 12.15
C ASN A 291 1.96 -11.16 12.17
N GLY A 292 1.98 -11.82 13.33
CA GLY A 292 2.64 -13.10 13.47
C GLY A 292 4.11 -13.04 13.04
N PRO A 293 4.59 -13.93 12.16
CA PRO A 293 5.98 -13.96 11.72
C PRO A 293 6.35 -12.89 10.67
N SER A 294 5.40 -12.07 10.20
CA SER A 294 5.70 -11.04 9.20
C SER A 294 6.68 -9.98 9.74
N PRO A 295 7.74 -9.64 8.99
CA PRO A 295 8.74 -8.65 9.40
C PRO A 295 8.27 -7.20 9.23
N VAL A 296 7.00 -6.97 8.90
CA VAL A 296 6.45 -5.66 8.55
C VAL A 296 6.39 -4.69 9.72
N SER A 297 6.42 -5.19 10.97
CA SER A 297 6.30 -4.39 12.19
C SER A 297 7.38 -3.32 12.24
N ARG A 298 6.97 -2.06 12.08
CA ARG A 298 7.83 -0.89 12.12
C ARG A 298 7.06 0.35 12.56
N ILE A 299 7.78 1.38 12.97
CA ILE A 299 7.23 2.70 13.27
C ILE A 299 7.97 3.71 12.42
N GLU A 300 7.23 4.46 11.59
CA GLU A 300 7.78 5.44 10.65
C GLU A 300 7.69 6.88 11.17
N ASN A 301 8.30 7.80 10.44
CA ASN A 301 8.28 9.24 10.68
C ASN A 301 8.71 9.62 12.12
N VAL A 302 9.67 8.88 12.67
CA VAL A 302 10.27 9.19 13.97
C VAL A 302 11.25 10.35 13.81
N MET A 303 11.11 11.38 14.62
CA MET A 303 11.99 12.55 14.62
C MET A 303 13.31 12.26 15.31
N GLU A 304 14.34 13.04 14.99
CA GLU A 304 15.69 12.87 15.52
C GLU A 304 15.77 12.85 17.06
N PRO A 305 15.08 13.70 17.85
CA PRO A 305 15.09 13.61 19.29
C PRO A 305 14.54 12.28 19.83
N GLN A 306 13.46 11.79 19.22
CA GLN A 306 12.83 10.51 19.57
C GLN A 306 13.73 9.33 19.21
N ARG A 307 14.33 9.36 18.00
CA ARG A 307 15.29 8.35 17.54
C ARG A 307 16.41 8.14 18.56
N ARG A 308 17.03 9.24 19.06
CA ARG A 308 18.13 9.16 20.03
C ARG A 308 17.74 8.47 21.33
N VAL A 309 16.49 8.67 21.76
CA VAL A 309 15.97 7.96 22.95
C VAL A 309 15.80 6.48 22.65
N LEU A 310 15.16 6.15 21.53
CA LEU A 310 14.83 4.77 21.14
C LEU A 310 16.08 3.94 20.84
N GLU A 311 17.07 4.51 20.15
CA GLU A 311 18.35 3.85 19.86
C GLU A 311 19.09 3.46 21.14
N ARG A 312 19.12 4.35 22.14
CA ARG A 312 19.71 4.06 23.47
C ARG A 312 18.95 2.97 24.23
N ARG A 313 17.71 2.73 23.88
CA ARG A 313 16.85 1.67 24.47
C ARG A 313 16.91 0.36 23.68
N GLY A 314 17.78 0.25 22.66
CA GLY A 314 18.05 -0.96 21.92
C GLY A 314 17.21 -1.17 20.66
N PHE A 315 16.42 -0.19 20.23
CA PHE A 315 15.70 -0.28 18.96
C PHE A 315 16.63 -0.05 17.77
N SER A 316 16.41 -0.77 16.68
CA SER A 316 17.08 -0.51 15.42
C SER A 316 16.47 0.70 14.72
N CYS A 317 17.34 1.60 14.26
CA CYS A 317 16.93 2.86 13.63
C CYS A 317 17.49 2.93 12.21
N ARG A 318 16.61 3.01 11.21
CA ARG A 318 16.98 3.21 9.81
C ARG A 318 16.51 4.57 9.33
N ARG A 319 17.39 5.32 8.67
CA ARG A 319 17.01 6.62 8.09
C ARG A 319 16.03 6.40 6.94
N LYS A 320 14.97 7.21 6.93
CA LYS A 320 14.04 7.44 5.82
C LYS A 320 14.41 8.76 5.12
N ASP A 321 13.80 9.06 3.99
CA ASP A 321 13.91 10.38 3.36
C ASP A 321 13.38 11.46 4.31
N GLY A 322 13.93 12.68 4.21
CA GLY A 322 13.62 13.77 5.13
C GLY A 322 12.85 14.91 4.46
N ASP A 323 12.10 15.67 5.27
CA ASP A 323 11.31 16.81 4.83
C ASP A 323 12.17 18.00 4.47
N TYR A 324 11.89 18.63 3.34
CA TYR A 324 12.55 19.84 2.87
C TYR A 324 11.92 21.09 3.49
N LEU A 325 12.65 21.73 4.40
CA LEU A 325 12.18 22.93 5.07
C LEU A 325 12.84 24.19 4.45
N TYR A 326 12.04 25.18 4.13
CA TYR A 326 12.48 26.44 3.52
C TYR A 326 12.06 27.65 4.33
N ARG A 327 12.79 28.76 4.21
CA ARG A 327 12.33 30.05 4.69
C ARG A 327 11.25 30.60 3.77
N ALA A 328 10.05 30.77 4.27
CA ALA A 328 8.89 31.20 3.49
C ALA A 328 9.13 32.51 2.75
N GLY A 329 9.69 33.53 3.41
CA GLY A 329 10.03 34.81 2.78
C GLY A 329 11.04 34.70 1.66
N SER A 330 11.98 33.74 1.72
CA SER A 330 12.95 33.53 0.63
C SER A 330 12.30 32.94 -0.62
N LEU A 331 11.35 32.02 -0.45
CA LEU A 331 10.58 31.44 -1.55
C LEU A 331 9.60 32.44 -2.15
N ALA A 332 8.94 33.24 -1.32
CA ALA A 332 8.01 34.27 -1.75
C ALA A 332 8.71 35.36 -2.59
N ALA A 333 9.93 35.75 -2.24
CA ALA A 333 10.68 36.81 -2.90
C ALA A 333 11.54 36.31 -4.06
N LEU A 334 12.10 35.12 -3.99
CA LEU A 334 13.08 34.54 -4.93
C LEU A 334 14.23 35.49 -5.26
N THR A 335 14.74 36.26 -4.30
CA THR A 335 15.78 37.30 -4.50
C THR A 335 17.18 36.70 -4.53
N GLY A 336 18.09 37.40 -5.25
CA GLY A 336 19.49 37.03 -5.36
C GLY A 336 19.78 35.97 -6.45
N ASP A 337 21.09 35.75 -6.68
CA ASP A 337 21.57 34.89 -7.77
C ASP A 337 21.22 33.42 -7.59
N ARG A 338 21.12 32.95 -6.34
CA ARG A 338 20.77 31.56 -6.01
C ARG A 338 19.39 31.14 -6.53
N TYR A 339 18.47 32.08 -6.78
CA TYR A 339 17.14 31.84 -7.31
C TYR A 339 16.95 32.38 -8.75
N LYS A 340 18.03 32.73 -9.44
CA LYS A 340 17.96 33.29 -10.80
C LYS A 340 17.17 32.42 -11.76
N ALA A 341 17.39 31.08 -11.73
CA ALA A 341 16.73 30.14 -12.61
C ALA A 341 15.21 30.05 -12.29
N GLN A 342 14.84 29.91 -11.01
CA GLN A 342 13.44 29.83 -10.57
C GLN A 342 12.68 31.12 -10.92
N ARG A 343 13.31 32.28 -10.66
CA ARG A 343 12.74 33.59 -11.01
C ARG A 343 12.55 33.75 -12.52
N ALA A 344 13.51 33.30 -13.33
CA ALA A 344 13.39 33.35 -14.78
C ALA A 344 12.20 32.48 -15.28
N LEU A 345 11.99 31.31 -14.69
CA LEU A 345 10.86 30.43 -15.00
C LEU A 345 9.52 31.07 -14.58
N CYS A 346 9.43 31.63 -13.38
CA CYS A 346 8.23 32.35 -12.93
C CYS A 346 7.89 33.52 -13.88
N ASN A 347 8.90 34.35 -14.25
CA ASN A 347 8.73 35.49 -15.17
C ASN A 347 8.34 35.01 -16.58
N ARG A 348 8.76 33.83 -16.98
CA ARG A 348 8.33 33.22 -18.25
C ARG A 348 6.86 32.89 -18.22
N ALA A 349 6.39 32.19 -17.18
CA ALA A 349 4.97 31.86 -17.03
C ALA A 349 4.08 33.11 -17.05
N GLU A 350 4.47 34.18 -16.34
CA GLU A 350 3.74 35.46 -16.30
C GLU A 350 3.69 36.20 -17.65
N ARG A 351 4.68 36.00 -18.50
CA ARG A 351 4.69 36.61 -19.85
C ARG A 351 3.87 35.84 -20.87
N GLU A 352 3.80 34.52 -20.71
CA GLU A 352 3.07 33.65 -21.65
C GLU A 352 1.56 33.74 -21.47
N GLN A 353 1.09 33.93 -20.22
CA GLN A 353 -0.33 33.88 -19.88
C GLN A 353 -0.66 34.82 -18.71
N VAL A 354 -1.89 35.33 -18.72
CA VAL A 354 -2.48 35.96 -17.53
C VAL A 354 -2.93 34.81 -16.59
N LEU A 355 -2.26 34.69 -15.45
CA LEU A 355 -2.51 33.70 -14.43
C LEU A 355 -3.36 34.29 -13.30
N VAL A 356 -4.48 33.68 -13.00
CA VAL A 356 -5.36 34.08 -11.91
C VAL A 356 -5.38 32.97 -10.86
N THR A 357 -5.15 33.34 -9.60
CA THR A 357 -5.26 32.41 -8.46
C THR A 357 -6.61 32.57 -7.79
N GLU A 358 -7.26 31.47 -7.49
CA GLU A 358 -8.49 31.44 -6.70
C GLU A 358 -8.39 30.38 -5.60
N PRO A 359 -9.05 30.58 -4.46
CA PRO A 359 -9.27 29.50 -3.51
C PRO A 359 -10.00 28.34 -4.19
N TYR A 360 -9.55 27.11 -3.92
CA TYR A 360 -10.24 25.93 -4.44
C TYR A 360 -11.65 25.84 -3.85
N CYS A 361 -12.61 25.46 -4.69
CA CYS A 361 -13.96 25.08 -4.29
C CYS A 361 -14.53 24.03 -5.26
N ALA A 362 -15.67 23.45 -4.95
CA ALA A 362 -16.26 22.32 -5.69
C ALA A 362 -16.40 22.54 -7.21
N ARG A 363 -16.63 23.78 -7.68
CA ARG A 363 -16.69 24.09 -9.12
C ARG A 363 -15.40 23.77 -9.88
N HIS A 364 -14.25 23.75 -9.20
CA HIS A 364 -12.95 23.49 -9.80
C HIS A 364 -12.63 22.00 -9.90
N GLN A 365 -13.38 21.13 -9.22
CA GLN A 365 -13.09 19.70 -9.09
C GLN A 365 -12.89 19.02 -10.44
N ALA A 366 -13.85 19.17 -11.36
CA ALA A 366 -13.75 18.57 -12.69
C ALA A 366 -12.53 19.05 -13.48
N GLY A 367 -12.22 20.36 -13.39
CA GLY A 367 -11.04 20.94 -14.02
C GLY A 367 -9.72 20.41 -13.46
N CYS A 368 -9.64 20.24 -12.14
CA CYS A 368 -8.48 19.69 -11.44
C CYS A 368 -8.26 18.20 -11.79
N LEU A 369 -9.34 17.40 -11.83
CA LEU A 369 -9.26 15.99 -12.24
C LEU A 369 -8.78 15.86 -13.69
N ALA A 370 -9.36 16.65 -14.61
CA ALA A 370 -8.93 16.66 -16.00
C ALA A 370 -7.46 17.12 -16.16
N LEU A 371 -6.99 18.06 -15.32
CA LEU A 371 -5.59 18.44 -15.29
C LEU A 371 -4.71 17.29 -14.80
N TYR A 372 -5.11 16.60 -13.72
CA TYR A 372 -4.35 15.47 -13.19
C TYR A 372 -4.16 14.39 -14.27
N GLU A 373 -5.22 14.02 -14.97
CA GLU A 373 -5.16 13.01 -16.03
C GLU A 373 -4.19 13.39 -17.15
N ARG A 374 -4.25 14.64 -17.62
CA ARG A 374 -3.30 15.13 -18.64
C ARG A 374 -1.85 15.09 -18.11
N TRP A 375 -1.65 15.53 -16.88
CA TRP A 375 -0.33 15.54 -16.26
C TRP A 375 0.23 14.13 -16.06
N ALA A 376 -0.62 13.14 -15.65
CA ALA A 376 -0.22 11.75 -15.51
C ALA A 376 0.20 11.15 -16.86
N VAL A 377 -0.59 11.35 -17.94
CA VAL A 377 -0.23 10.92 -19.30
C VAL A 377 1.11 11.53 -19.75
N GLN A 378 1.33 12.83 -19.50
CA GLN A 378 2.59 13.50 -19.83
C GLN A 378 3.79 12.95 -19.02
N LYS A 379 3.57 12.50 -17.80
CA LYS A 379 4.60 11.83 -17.00
C LYS A 379 4.90 10.43 -17.50
N GLN A 380 3.90 9.65 -17.84
CA GLN A 380 4.04 8.29 -18.40
C GLN A 380 4.81 8.29 -19.74
N ALA A 381 4.59 9.29 -20.58
CA ALA A 381 5.33 9.44 -21.85
C ALA A 381 6.85 9.63 -21.67
N GLY A 382 7.32 9.91 -20.45
CA GLY A 382 8.73 10.03 -20.09
C GLY A 382 9.40 8.73 -19.63
N ALA A 383 8.89 7.55 -20.03
CA ALA A 383 9.41 6.22 -19.68
C ALA A 383 9.50 5.99 -18.16
N LEU A 384 8.36 5.92 -17.49
CA LEU A 384 8.27 5.45 -16.10
C LEU A 384 8.44 3.92 -16.08
N ASP A 385 9.14 3.43 -15.06
CA ASP A 385 9.10 2.02 -14.71
C ASP A 385 7.72 1.64 -14.11
N ALA A 386 7.48 0.36 -13.89
CA ALA A 386 6.23 -0.15 -13.33
C ALA A 386 5.89 0.49 -11.97
N MET A 387 6.91 0.76 -11.14
CA MET A 387 6.74 1.45 -9.86
C MET A 387 6.27 2.89 -10.04
N GLY A 388 6.79 3.61 -11.03
CA GLY A 388 6.37 4.98 -11.35
C GLY A 388 4.92 5.05 -11.81
N VAL A 389 4.45 4.08 -12.59
CA VAL A 389 3.03 3.96 -13.00
C VAL A 389 2.15 3.71 -11.79
N PHE A 390 2.51 2.76 -10.94
CA PHE A 390 1.80 2.44 -9.69
C PHE A 390 1.66 3.67 -8.77
N LEU A 391 2.75 4.42 -8.57
CA LEU A 391 2.72 5.65 -7.77
C LEU A 391 1.80 6.74 -8.36
N LEU A 392 1.62 6.78 -9.68
CA LEU A 392 0.67 7.71 -10.31
C LEU A 392 -0.78 7.31 -10.06
N GLU A 393 -1.11 6.03 -10.11
CA GLU A 393 -2.47 5.55 -9.82
C GLU A 393 -2.82 5.78 -8.33
N ASP A 394 -1.91 5.46 -7.42
CA ASP A 394 -2.08 5.76 -6.00
C ASP A 394 -2.28 7.26 -5.75
N ALA A 395 -1.45 8.10 -6.38
CA ALA A 395 -1.58 9.54 -6.29
C ALA A 395 -2.94 10.01 -6.85
N LYS A 396 -3.48 9.38 -7.91
CA LYS A 396 -4.81 9.71 -8.46
C LYS A 396 -5.91 9.57 -7.41
N VAL A 397 -5.90 8.47 -6.65
CA VAL A 397 -6.87 8.22 -5.57
C VAL A 397 -6.75 9.30 -4.49
N ALA A 398 -5.53 9.62 -4.04
CA ALA A 398 -5.29 10.65 -3.05
C ALA A 398 -5.75 12.04 -3.55
N HIS A 399 -5.41 12.41 -4.79
CA HIS A 399 -5.87 13.67 -5.39
C HIS A 399 -7.39 13.74 -5.52
N SER A 400 -8.05 12.67 -5.96
CA SER A 400 -9.51 12.61 -6.08
C SER A 400 -10.20 12.83 -4.73
N ARG A 401 -9.66 12.22 -3.68
CA ARG A 401 -10.17 12.40 -2.33
C ARG A 401 -9.99 13.83 -1.82
N VAL A 402 -8.81 14.40 -1.99
CA VAL A 402 -8.55 15.80 -1.59
C VAL A 402 -9.51 16.75 -2.28
N LEU A 403 -9.72 16.57 -3.58
CA LEU A 403 -10.64 17.41 -4.36
C LEU A 403 -12.10 17.27 -3.89
N ALA A 404 -12.50 16.12 -3.34
CA ALA A 404 -13.86 15.91 -2.83
C ALA A 404 -14.03 16.35 -1.37
N GLU A 405 -13.03 16.16 -0.52
CA GLU A 405 -13.18 16.20 0.96
C GLU A 405 -12.20 17.18 1.65
N HIS A 406 -11.52 18.08 0.93
CA HIS A 406 -10.43 18.92 1.45
C HIS A 406 -10.78 19.67 2.75
N GLU A 407 -11.98 20.26 2.84
CA GLU A 407 -12.41 20.99 4.05
C GLU A 407 -12.55 20.05 5.25
N GLN A 408 -13.14 18.86 5.03
CA GLN A 408 -13.38 17.86 6.08
C GLN A 408 -12.10 17.30 6.66
N ILE A 409 -11.04 17.19 5.82
CA ILE A 409 -9.73 16.70 6.24
C ILE A 409 -8.75 17.82 6.61
N GLY A 410 -9.19 19.08 6.63
CA GLY A 410 -8.39 20.21 7.10
C GLY A 410 -7.35 20.73 6.11
N LEU A 411 -7.62 20.62 4.79
CA LEU A 411 -6.76 21.15 3.73
C LEU A 411 -7.30 22.46 3.15
N ALA A 412 -6.40 23.39 2.86
CA ALA A 412 -6.71 24.55 2.04
C ALA A 412 -6.09 24.40 0.66
N GLY A 413 -6.88 24.65 -0.36
CA GLY A 413 -6.50 24.52 -1.77
C GLY A 413 -6.47 25.86 -2.50
N THR A 414 -5.60 25.96 -3.51
CA THR A 414 -5.53 27.07 -4.46
C THR A 414 -5.49 26.50 -5.87
N VAL A 415 -6.24 27.09 -6.79
CA VAL A 415 -6.20 26.79 -8.22
C VAL A 415 -5.62 27.96 -9.00
N VAL A 416 -4.97 27.65 -10.11
CA VAL A 416 -4.49 28.62 -11.09
C VAL A 416 -5.31 28.45 -12.36
N ILE A 417 -5.91 29.54 -12.79
CA ILE A 417 -6.75 29.58 -13.99
C ILE A 417 -6.07 30.44 -15.05
N ALA A 418 -6.00 29.94 -16.27
CA ALA A 418 -5.65 30.69 -17.45
C ALA A 418 -6.56 30.25 -18.62
N GLN A 419 -7.04 31.21 -19.43
CA GLN A 419 -7.94 30.94 -20.55
C GLN A 419 -9.15 30.06 -20.14
N GLU A 420 -9.76 30.39 -19.01
CA GLU A 420 -10.94 29.70 -18.44
C GLU A 420 -10.69 28.22 -18.08
N ARG A 421 -9.42 27.77 -18.01
CA ARG A 421 -9.04 26.41 -17.69
C ARG A 421 -8.21 26.35 -16.41
N VAL A 422 -8.39 25.30 -15.63
CA VAL A 422 -7.48 24.98 -14.53
C VAL A 422 -6.15 24.50 -15.13
N MET A 423 -5.09 25.27 -14.84
CA MET A 423 -3.73 25.02 -15.30
C MET A 423 -2.83 24.49 -14.19
N ALA A 424 -3.13 24.80 -12.93
CA ALA A 424 -2.42 24.24 -11.80
C ALA A 424 -3.30 24.26 -10.56
N TYR A 425 -2.95 23.42 -9.57
CA TYR A 425 -3.53 23.48 -8.22
C TYR A 425 -2.55 22.98 -7.19
N THR A 426 -2.75 23.42 -5.95
CA THR A 426 -2.00 22.96 -4.79
C THR A 426 -2.92 22.88 -3.59
N PHE A 427 -2.60 21.92 -2.68
CA PHE A 427 -3.24 21.78 -1.38
C PHE A 427 -2.20 21.69 -0.29
N GLY A 428 -2.50 22.31 0.84
CA GLY A 428 -1.63 22.30 1.99
C GLY A 428 -2.38 22.52 3.30
N TYR A 429 -1.64 22.54 4.40
CA TYR A 429 -2.17 22.72 5.74
C TYR A 429 -1.16 23.43 6.65
N TRP A 430 -1.64 23.99 7.74
CA TRP A 430 -0.80 24.53 8.80
C TRP A 430 -0.35 23.40 9.73
N LEU A 431 0.95 23.08 9.73
CA LEU A 431 1.55 22.14 10.68
C LEU A 431 1.70 22.78 12.07
N THR A 432 2.16 24.03 12.07
CA THR A 432 2.23 24.91 13.23
C THR A 432 1.75 26.30 12.82
N PRO A 433 1.48 27.22 13.73
CA PRO A 433 1.12 28.60 13.36
C PRO A 433 2.15 29.32 12.47
N GLN A 434 3.38 28.78 12.38
CA GLN A 434 4.49 29.39 11.63
C GLN A 434 4.99 28.51 10.48
N THR A 435 4.46 27.29 10.30
CA THR A 435 4.90 26.37 9.25
C THR A 435 3.72 25.93 8.39
N TRP A 436 3.77 26.28 7.13
CA TRP A 436 2.84 25.78 6.11
C TRP A 436 3.43 24.56 5.41
N CYS A 437 2.68 23.49 5.31
CA CYS A 437 3.04 22.30 4.52
C CYS A 437 2.36 22.33 3.16
N VAL A 438 3.14 22.07 2.10
CA VAL A 438 2.64 21.82 0.75
C VAL A 438 2.50 20.32 0.57
N LEU A 439 1.25 19.83 0.52
CA LEU A 439 0.95 18.40 0.49
C LEU A 439 0.86 17.85 -0.93
N LEU A 440 0.09 18.51 -1.79
CA LEU A 440 -0.12 18.13 -3.19
C LEU A 440 0.07 19.34 -4.09
N GLU A 441 0.71 19.14 -5.24
CA GLU A 441 0.87 20.15 -6.27
C GLU A 441 0.86 19.52 -7.66
N VAL A 442 0.03 20.05 -8.56
CA VAL A 442 -0.02 19.67 -9.98
C VAL A 442 -0.02 20.93 -10.83
N ALA A 443 0.83 20.95 -11.84
CA ALA A 443 0.88 22.01 -12.83
C ALA A 443 0.98 21.46 -14.25
N ASP A 444 0.28 22.05 -15.19
CA ASP A 444 0.30 21.65 -16.60
C ASP A 444 1.73 21.83 -17.16
N ARG A 445 2.31 20.74 -17.61
CA ARG A 445 3.70 20.70 -18.11
C ARG A 445 3.88 21.37 -19.47
N SER A 446 2.78 21.63 -20.19
CA SER A 446 2.83 22.37 -21.46
C SER A 446 3.20 23.84 -21.26
N MET A 447 3.10 24.34 -20.00
CA MET A 447 3.46 25.72 -19.65
C MET A 447 4.73 25.77 -18.79
N PRO A 448 5.90 26.01 -19.40
CA PRO A 448 7.15 26.08 -18.67
C PRO A 448 7.17 27.19 -17.61
N GLY A 449 7.58 26.84 -16.39
CA GLY A 449 7.66 27.77 -15.26
C GLY A 449 6.39 27.87 -14.41
N LEU A 450 5.30 27.23 -14.81
CA LEU A 450 4.03 27.28 -14.05
C LEU A 450 4.16 26.67 -12.65
N ALA A 451 4.81 25.51 -12.51
CA ALA A 451 5.05 24.88 -11.21
C ALA A 451 5.88 25.79 -10.29
N GLN A 452 6.95 26.42 -10.83
CA GLN A 452 7.77 27.36 -10.08
C GLN A 452 6.98 28.61 -9.65
N TRP A 453 6.14 29.09 -10.54
CA TRP A 453 5.25 30.21 -10.26
C TRP A 453 4.23 29.86 -9.18
N LEU A 454 3.56 28.71 -9.28
CA LEU A 454 2.61 28.23 -8.28
C LEU A 454 3.27 28.12 -6.90
N PHE A 455 4.43 27.49 -6.81
CA PHE A 455 5.15 27.32 -5.54
C PHE A 455 5.55 28.67 -4.92
N ARG A 456 5.95 29.67 -5.75
CA ARG A 456 6.19 31.04 -5.27
C ARG A 456 4.91 31.70 -4.75
N GLU A 457 3.79 31.61 -5.48
CA GLU A 457 2.52 32.24 -5.06
C GLU A 457 1.96 31.58 -3.81
N THR A 458 2.05 30.25 -3.71
CA THR A 458 1.73 29.52 -2.48
C THR A 458 2.57 30.03 -1.31
N SER A 459 3.87 30.22 -1.52
CA SER A 459 4.76 30.78 -0.49
C SER A 459 4.41 32.22 -0.11
N ARG A 460 3.99 33.04 -1.07
CA ARG A 460 3.52 34.42 -0.81
C ARG A 460 2.23 34.41 0.02
N SER A 461 1.28 33.56 -0.35
CA SER A 461 0.03 33.39 0.41
C SER A 461 0.31 32.93 1.84
N ALA A 462 1.17 31.93 2.01
CA ALA A 462 1.56 31.42 3.32
C ALA A 462 2.24 32.50 4.19
N VAL A 463 3.15 33.31 3.61
CA VAL A 463 3.76 34.46 4.30
C VAL A 463 2.69 35.48 4.71
N GLY A 464 1.72 35.76 3.82
CA GLY A 464 0.57 36.60 4.15
C GLY A 464 -0.26 36.09 5.32
N GLY A 465 -0.31 34.78 5.50
CA GLY A 465 -0.94 34.07 6.63
C GLY A 465 -0.05 33.92 7.87
N GLY A 466 1.19 34.42 7.85
CA GLY A 466 2.11 34.39 8.98
C GLY A 466 3.16 33.28 8.96
N ALA A 467 3.28 32.53 7.85
CA ALA A 467 4.29 31.48 7.75
C ALA A 467 5.71 32.04 7.77
N MET A 468 6.55 31.50 8.62
CA MET A 468 8.00 31.69 8.62
C MET A 468 8.70 30.59 7.81
N SER A 469 8.12 29.42 7.76
CA SER A 469 8.65 28.23 7.09
C SER A 469 7.64 27.59 6.14
N ILE A 470 8.15 27.02 5.05
CA ILE A 470 7.42 26.12 4.15
C ILE A 470 8.05 24.73 4.28
N ASN A 471 7.27 23.73 4.65
CA ASN A 471 7.65 22.33 4.56
C ASN A 471 7.05 21.75 3.25
N ALA A 472 7.90 21.28 2.37
CA ALA A 472 7.48 20.69 1.11
C ALA A 472 7.62 19.17 1.10
N MET A 473 7.60 18.54 2.26
CA MET A 473 7.70 17.08 2.47
C MET A 473 9.01 16.47 1.93
N ASP A 474 9.11 15.15 1.92
CA ASP A 474 10.25 14.40 1.41
C ASP A 474 10.30 14.32 -0.13
N ASP A 475 11.30 13.66 -0.67
CA ASP A 475 11.46 13.44 -2.13
C ASP A 475 11.06 12.03 -2.58
N ALA A 476 10.44 11.23 -1.71
CA ALA A 476 10.01 9.85 -1.95
C ALA A 476 11.12 8.96 -2.57
N GLY A 477 12.39 9.26 -2.29
CA GLY A 477 13.54 8.56 -2.88
C GLY A 477 13.78 8.87 -4.37
N LEU A 478 12.98 9.74 -4.99
CA LEU A 478 13.03 10.03 -6.42
C LEU A 478 14.11 11.08 -6.76
N PRO A 479 15.15 10.73 -7.55
CA PRO A 479 16.28 11.64 -7.84
C PRO A 479 15.86 12.98 -8.46
N HIS A 480 14.91 12.96 -9.41
CA HIS A 480 14.43 14.18 -10.06
C HIS A 480 13.65 15.10 -9.12
N LEU A 481 12.91 14.55 -8.16
CA LEU A 481 12.19 15.32 -7.15
C LEU A 481 13.16 15.90 -6.12
N ARG A 482 14.17 15.11 -5.73
CA ARG A 482 15.29 15.56 -4.88
C ARG A 482 16.02 16.76 -5.49
N GLU A 483 16.36 16.68 -6.77
CA GLU A 483 17.03 17.76 -7.49
C GLU A 483 16.15 19.02 -7.55
N ALA A 484 14.87 18.87 -7.91
CA ALA A 484 13.90 19.96 -7.94
C ALA A 484 13.79 20.66 -6.57
N LYS A 485 13.66 19.91 -5.47
CA LYS A 485 13.57 20.46 -4.12
C LYS A 485 14.86 21.14 -3.68
N ARG A 486 16.02 20.56 -3.95
CA ARG A 486 17.33 21.17 -3.64
C ARG A 486 17.60 22.47 -4.42
N ALA A 487 17.04 22.62 -5.61
CA ALA A 487 17.17 23.84 -6.42
C ALA A 487 16.60 25.08 -5.71
N TYR A 488 15.66 24.91 -4.77
CA TYR A 488 15.11 26.00 -3.93
C TYR A 488 15.90 26.28 -2.66
N ARG A 489 17.07 25.64 -2.48
CA ARG A 489 17.99 25.89 -1.37
C ARG A 489 17.31 25.78 0.00
N PRO A 490 16.90 24.59 0.42
CA PRO A 490 16.28 24.39 1.72
C PRO A 490 17.21 24.90 2.84
N GLN A 491 16.61 25.46 3.90
CA GLN A 491 17.35 25.81 5.10
C GLN A 491 17.77 24.59 5.91
N ALA A 492 16.96 23.51 5.84
CA ALA A 492 17.23 22.23 6.46
C ALA A 492 16.52 21.12 5.66
N VAL A 493 17.02 19.89 5.80
CA VAL A 493 16.31 18.66 5.51
C VAL A 493 16.11 17.97 6.86
N LEU A 494 14.86 17.86 7.28
CA LEU A 494 14.49 17.30 8.58
C LEU A 494 14.51 15.77 8.46
N ASP A 495 15.44 15.13 9.14
CA ASP A 495 15.60 13.69 9.08
C ASP A 495 14.37 12.96 9.66
N SER A 496 13.89 12.00 8.91
CA SER A 496 12.85 11.05 9.30
C SER A 496 13.46 9.66 9.47
N TRP A 497 12.99 8.91 10.47
CA TRP A 497 13.52 7.60 10.82
C TRP A 497 12.44 6.54 10.87
N ILE A 498 12.84 5.31 10.56
CA ILE A 498 12.05 4.10 10.76
C ILE A 498 12.66 3.34 11.92
N ILE A 499 11.82 3.00 12.89
CA ILE A 499 12.21 2.18 14.05
C ILE A 499 11.71 0.77 13.85
N MET A 500 12.58 -0.20 14.12
CA MET A 500 12.29 -1.62 14.09
C MET A 500 12.66 -2.24 15.44
N ASP A 501 11.90 -3.26 15.80
CA ASP A 501 12.18 -4.04 17.02
C ASP A 501 13.35 -4.99 16.78
N CYS A 502 14.30 -5.02 17.69
CA CYS A 502 15.45 -5.96 17.66
C CYS A 502 15.17 -7.26 18.40
N GLU A 503 14.07 -7.34 19.16
CA GLU A 503 13.64 -8.57 19.82
C GLU A 503 12.94 -9.47 18.77
N ARG A 504 13.68 -10.43 18.22
CA ARG A 504 13.17 -11.56 17.45
C ARG A 504 12.92 -12.75 18.36
#